data_0584870c678c9436ea7d13b5d0307242
#
_entry.id   0584870c678c9436ea7d13b5d0307242
#
_cell.length_a   1.000
_cell.length_b   1.000
_cell.length_c   1.000
_cell.angle_alpha   90.00
_cell.angle_beta   90.00
_cell.angle_gamma   90.00
#
_symmetry.space_group_name_H-M   'P 1'
#
loop_
_entity.id
_entity.type
_entity.pdbx_description
1 polymer ?
#
loop_
_entity_poly.entity_id
_entity_poly.type
_entity_poly.pdbx_seq_one_letter_code
_entity_poly.pdbx_strand_id
1 'polypeptide(L)'
;MGSEMCIRDRRQLYDAPAKVVLDKTAYQAIDESQQRVQAIIAEDKSAYGINTGFGLLAKTRIGDDELELLQHNLIVSHSVGVGEYLPDNVVRLVLLIKISSLAQGVSGVRRCVVDALLDLLNHNIMPCIPAKGSVGASGDLAPLSHMTLAILGIGKVRVAGEIMDAKDALAQAGLSPITLGAKEG
;
A
#
# COMPACT_ATOMS: atom_id res chain seq x y z
N MET A 1 -7.27 16.75 0.21
CA MET A 1 -8.03 16.19 1.35
C MET A 1 -7.18 16.34 2.58
N GLY A 2 -7.69 16.98 3.64
CA GLY A 2 -7.10 16.91 4.96
C GLY A 2 -7.26 15.50 5.55
N SER A 3 -6.74 15.27 6.73
CA SER A 3 -6.81 13.98 7.43
C SER A 3 -8.25 13.49 7.74
N GLU A 4 -9.25 14.33 7.54
CA GLU A 4 -10.65 14.04 7.81
C GLU A 4 -11.44 13.93 6.51
N MET A 5 -11.89 12.72 6.21
CA MET A 5 -12.78 12.41 5.11
C MET A 5 -14.13 11.98 5.68
N CYS A 6 -15.20 12.71 5.36
CA CYS A 6 -16.52 12.40 5.88
C CYS A 6 -17.15 11.17 5.19
N ILE A 7 -18.20 10.61 5.80
CA ILE A 7 -18.93 9.45 5.24
C ILE A 7 -19.52 9.77 3.87
N ARG A 8 -19.95 11.02 3.64
CA ARG A 8 -20.50 11.44 2.34
C ARG A 8 -19.45 11.36 1.22
N ASP A 9 -18.20 11.80 1.49
CA ASP A 9 -17.11 11.75 0.51
C ASP A 9 -16.78 10.30 0.13
N ARG A 10 -16.77 9.41 1.15
CA ARG A 10 -16.56 7.96 0.93
C ARG A 10 -17.67 7.36 0.08
N ARG A 11 -18.92 7.74 0.33
CA ARG A 11 -20.08 7.30 -0.44
C ARG A 11 -19.99 7.76 -1.90
N GLN A 12 -19.59 9.00 -2.13
CA GLN A 12 -19.41 9.53 -3.48
C GLN A 12 -18.37 8.71 -4.27
N LEU A 13 -17.22 8.40 -3.66
CA LEU A 13 -16.17 7.58 -4.29
C LEU A 13 -16.57 6.10 -4.45
N TYR A 14 -17.45 5.59 -3.58
CA TYR A 14 -18.03 4.28 -3.77
C TYR A 14 -18.93 4.23 -5.00
N ASP A 15 -19.77 5.23 -5.19
CA ASP A 15 -20.76 5.26 -6.26
C ASP A 15 -20.12 5.57 -7.64
N ALA A 16 -19.04 6.38 -7.70
CA ALA A 16 -18.35 6.73 -8.93
C ALA A 16 -16.87 7.07 -8.73
N PRO A 17 -16.00 6.85 -9.75
CA PRO A 17 -14.63 7.36 -9.73
C PRO A 17 -14.61 8.88 -9.61
N ALA A 18 -13.69 9.40 -8.80
CA ALA A 18 -13.41 10.83 -8.70
C ALA A 18 -11.92 11.06 -8.45
N LYS A 19 -11.41 12.20 -8.92
CA LYS A 19 -10.02 12.56 -8.68
C LYS A 19 -9.80 12.93 -7.22
N VAL A 20 -8.82 12.30 -6.59
CA VAL A 20 -8.40 12.53 -5.20
C VAL A 20 -7.05 13.22 -5.20
N VAL A 21 -6.89 14.24 -4.37
CA VAL A 21 -5.64 14.96 -4.17
C VAL A 21 -5.40 15.10 -2.68
N LEU A 22 -4.17 14.82 -2.23
CA LEU A 22 -3.78 15.04 -0.84
C LEU A 22 -3.45 16.51 -0.59
N ASP A 23 -3.75 16.98 0.61
CA ASP A 23 -3.31 18.28 1.06
C ASP A 23 -1.78 18.31 1.24
N LYS A 24 -1.16 19.46 0.99
CA LYS A 24 0.29 19.63 1.12
C LYS A 24 0.80 19.35 2.54
N THR A 25 -0.01 19.64 3.56
CA THR A 25 0.32 19.38 4.95
C THR A 25 0.44 17.88 5.27
N ALA A 26 -0.31 17.02 4.58
CA ALA A 26 -0.19 15.57 4.72
C ALA A 26 1.20 15.07 4.28
N TYR A 27 1.73 15.61 3.19
CA TYR A 27 3.08 15.26 2.72
C TYR A 27 4.17 15.65 3.72
N GLN A 28 4.03 16.79 4.39
CA GLN A 28 4.99 17.18 5.45
C GLN A 28 4.99 16.14 6.58
N ALA A 29 3.81 15.75 7.07
CA ALA A 29 3.69 14.76 8.14
C ALA A 29 4.26 13.37 7.71
N ILE A 30 4.04 12.96 6.46
CA ILE A 30 4.59 11.72 5.89
C ILE A 30 6.13 11.76 5.91
N ASP A 31 6.73 12.87 5.45
CA ASP A 31 8.19 13.02 5.41
C ASP A 31 8.82 13.03 6.81
N GLU A 32 8.21 13.76 7.75
CA GLU A 32 8.70 13.79 9.13
C GLU A 32 8.68 12.40 9.78
N SER A 33 7.63 11.62 9.51
CA SER A 33 7.52 10.24 9.99
C SER A 33 8.56 9.32 9.34
N GLN A 34 8.78 9.45 8.04
CA GLN A 34 9.76 8.68 7.29
C GLN A 34 11.20 8.99 7.77
N GLN A 35 11.52 10.26 8.01
CA GLN A 35 12.82 10.67 8.56
C GLN A 35 13.12 10.02 9.92
N ARG A 36 12.11 9.83 10.77
CA ARG A 36 12.26 9.11 12.05
C ARG A 36 12.64 7.63 11.83
N VAL A 37 12.05 6.98 10.83
CA VAL A 37 12.40 5.59 10.46
C VAL A 37 13.86 5.53 10.00
N GLN A 38 14.30 6.46 9.15
CA GLN A 38 15.69 6.53 8.70
C GLN A 38 16.68 6.77 9.85
N ALA A 39 16.32 7.63 10.80
CA ALA A 39 17.13 7.86 11.98
C ALA A 39 17.31 6.58 12.83
N ILE A 40 16.22 5.80 13.02
CA ILE A 40 16.28 4.52 13.74
C ILE A 40 17.19 3.51 13.01
N ILE A 41 17.12 3.43 11.68
CA ILE A 41 17.99 2.56 10.89
C ILE A 41 19.46 2.97 11.07
N ALA A 42 19.75 4.27 11.01
CA ALA A 42 21.10 4.82 11.15
C ALA A 42 21.70 4.63 12.56
N GLU A 43 20.88 4.50 13.60
CA GLU A 43 21.34 4.27 14.98
C GLU A 43 21.82 2.84 15.25
N ASP A 44 21.79 1.96 14.28
CA ASP A 44 22.23 0.56 14.39
C ASP A 44 21.47 -0.28 15.46
N LYS A 45 20.28 0.16 15.85
CA LYS A 45 19.42 -0.51 16.83
C LYS A 45 18.38 -1.40 16.15
N SER A 46 18.18 -2.59 16.68
CA SER A 46 17.09 -3.46 16.22
C SER A 46 15.74 -2.86 16.58
N ALA A 47 14.91 -2.58 15.60
CA ALA A 47 13.55 -2.09 15.76
C ALA A 47 12.57 -2.99 15.01
N TYR A 48 11.63 -3.60 15.75
CA TYR A 48 10.65 -4.53 15.18
C TYR A 48 9.85 -3.88 14.03
N GLY A 49 9.78 -4.61 12.92
CA GLY A 49 9.06 -4.15 11.73
C GLY A 49 9.77 -3.05 10.93
N ILE A 50 10.98 -2.66 11.31
CA ILE A 50 11.83 -1.70 10.58
C ILE A 50 13.03 -2.43 9.97
N ASN A 51 13.89 -3.02 10.81
CA ASN A 51 15.11 -3.71 10.40
C ASN A 51 15.26 -5.09 11.06
N THR A 52 14.15 -5.73 11.40
CA THR A 52 14.12 -7.11 11.90
C THR A 52 13.21 -7.96 11.03
N GLY A 53 13.34 -9.27 11.11
CA GLY A 53 12.35 -10.20 10.60
C GLY A 53 11.04 -10.14 11.39
N PHE A 54 10.07 -10.97 11.01
CA PHE A 54 8.74 -11.05 11.62
C PHE A 54 8.53 -12.38 12.33
N GLY A 55 7.58 -12.43 13.28
CA GLY A 55 7.25 -13.63 14.01
C GLY A 55 8.45 -14.20 14.76
N LEU A 56 8.86 -15.43 14.45
CA LEU A 56 10.01 -16.08 15.06
C LEU A 56 11.34 -15.33 14.84
N LEU A 57 11.43 -14.56 13.76
CA LEU A 57 12.61 -13.77 13.38
C LEU A 57 12.56 -12.32 13.90
N ALA A 58 11.62 -11.99 14.77
CA ALA A 58 11.41 -10.62 15.29
C ALA A 58 12.64 -10.02 16.00
N LYS A 59 13.58 -10.85 16.46
CA LYS A 59 14.83 -10.44 17.09
C LYS A 59 16.05 -10.53 16.16
N THR A 60 15.86 -11.06 14.95
CA THR A 60 16.94 -11.19 13.96
C THR A 60 17.02 -9.91 13.16
N ARG A 61 18.14 -9.21 13.29
CA ARG A 61 18.40 -8.04 12.47
C ARG A 61 18.64 -8.44 11.01
N ILE A 62 18.06 -7.69 10.10
CA ILE A 62 18.24 -7.82 8.66
C ILE A 62 19.20 -6.73 8.21
N GLY A 63 20.15 -7.07 7.35
CA GLY A 63 21.07 -6.12 6.76
C GLY A 63 20.34 -5.10 5.89
N ASP A 64 20.86 -3.88 5.82
CA ASP A 64 20.21 -2.79 5.09
C ASP A 64 20.05 -3.10 3.60
N ASP A 65 20.95 -3.88 3.03
CA ASP A 65 20.93 -4.40 1.66
C ASP A 65 19.86 -5.47 1.41
N GLU A 66 19.34 -6.10 2.46
CA GLU A 66 18.30 -7.13 2.39
C GLU A 66 16.90 -6.58 2.74
N LEU A 67 16.79 -5.34 3.24
CA LEU A 67 15.51 -4.78 3.69
C LEU A 67 14.48 -4.68 2.56
N GLU A 68 14.87 -4.29 1.36
CA GLU A 68 13.96 -4.24 0.22
C GLU A 68 13.45 -5.63 -0.17
N LEU A 69 14.33 -6.64 -0.18
CA LEU A 69 13.97 -8.02 -0.45
C LEU A 69 13.03 -8.57 0.63
N LEU A 70 13.27 -8.23 1.90
CA LEU A 70 12.38 -8.60 3.00
C LEU A 70 10.96 -8.05 2.79
N GLN A 71 10.84 -6.75 2.46
CA GLN A 71 9.53 -6.12 2.23
C GLN A 71 8.82 -6.74 1.02
N HIS A 72 9.55 -6.97 -0.08
CA HIS A 72 9.01 -7.65 -1.24
C HIS A 72 8.47 -9.06 -0.89
N ASN A 73 9.27 -9.87 -0.22
CA ASN A 73 8.91 -11.23 0.17
C ASN A 73 7.74 -11.25 1.15
N LEU A 74 7.64 -10.27 2.05
CA LEU A 74 6.53 -10.12 2.96
C LEU A 74 5.21 -9.95 2.18
N ILE A 75 5.16 -9.04 1.23
CA ILE A 75 3.97 -8.81 0.40
C ILE A 75 3.62 -10.06 -0.42
N VAL A 76 4.59 -10.65 -1.12
CA VAL A 76 4.33 -11.82 -1.96
C VAL A 76 3.85 -13.01 -1.14
N SER A 77 4.47 -13.31 0.00
CA SER A 77 4.11 -14.43 0.86
C SER A 77 2.74 -14.28 1.55
N HIS A 78 2.28 -13.05 1.74
CA HIS A 78 0.96 -12.78 2.33
C HIS A 78 -0.15 -12.61 1.28
N SER A 79 0.17 -12.58 0.00
CA SER A 79 -0.80 -12.51 -1.10
C SER A 79 -1.41 -13.88 -1.39
N VAL A 80 -2.07 -14.45 -0.40
CA VAL A 80 -2.61 -15.83 -0.39
C VAL A 80 -4.13 -15.89 -0.44
N GLY A 81 -4.79 -14.77 -0.74
CA GLY A 81 -6.24 -14.71 -0.88
C GLY A 81 -6.73 -15.59 -2.03
N VAL A 82 -7.96 -16.11 -1.91
CA VAL A 82 -8.60 -16.99 -2.89
C VAL A 82 -10.04 -16.57 -3.17
N GLY A 83 -10.64 -17.14 -4.19
CA GLY A 83 -12.02 -16.89 -4.58
C GLY A 83 -12.15 -15.75 -5.60
N GLU A 84 -13.37 -15.27 -5.77
CA GLU A 84 -13.66 -14.17 -6.69
C GLU A 84 -13.05 -12.86 -6.19
N TYR A 85 -12.81 -11.94 -7.12
CA TYR A 85 -12.28 -10.63 -6.78
C TYR A 85 -13.38 -9.70 -6.23
N LEU A 86 -12.99 -8.87 -5.27
CA LEU A 86 -13.84 -7.80 -4.78
C LEU A 86 -14.28 -6.86 -5.92
N PRO A 87 -15.49 -6.31 -5.86
CA PRO A 87 -15.95 -5.34 -6.86
C PRO A 87 -15.17 -4.02 -6.77
N ASP A 88 -15.02 -3.33 -7.89
CA ASP A 88 -14.19 -2.12 -8.01
C ASP A 88 -14.55 -1.00 -7.03
N ASN A 89 -15.82 -0.83 -6.72
CA ASN A 89 -16.27 0.17 -5.76
C ASN A 89 -15.78 -0.13 -4.33
N VAL A 90 -15.68 -1.40 -3.95
CA VAL A 90 -15.10 -1.82 -2.67
C VAL A 90 -13.59 -1.60 -2.67
N VAL A 91 -12.90 -2.03 -3.74
CA VAL A 91 -11.45 -1.84 -3.88
C VAL A 91 -11.07 -0.35 -3.88
N ARG A 92 -11.88 0.48 -4.52
CA ARG A 92 -11.72 1.96 -4.49
C ARG A 92 -11.78 2.50 -3.07
N LEU A 93 -12.71 2.00 -2.24
CA LEU A 93 -12.76 2.38 -0.82
C LEU A 93 -11.56 1.87 -0.03
N VAL A 94 -11.08 0.65 -0.30
CA VAL A 94 -9.87 0.10 0.34
C VAL A 94 -8.67 1.01 0.06
N LEU A 95 -8.44 1.36 -1.21
CA LEU A 95 -7.38 2.31 -1.61
C LEU A 95 -7.54 3.66 -0.89
N LEU A 96 -8.72 4.23 -0.94
CA LEU A 96 -9.01 5.54 -0.34
C LEU A 96 -8.77 5.55 1.17
N ILE A 97 -9.24 4.54 1.89
CA ILE A 97 -9.06 4.43 3.35
C ILE A 97 -7.58 4.22 3.68
N LYS A 98 -6.86 3.40 2.90
CA LYS A 98 -5.43 3.20 3.11
C LYS A 98 -4.64 4.48 2.86
N ILE A 99 -4.90 5.20 1.77
CA ILE A 99 -4.29 6.51 1.48
C ILE A 99 -4.57 7.49 2.62
N SER A 100 -5.81 7.58 3.07
CA SER A 100 -6.21 8.46 4.18
C SER A 100 -5.50 8.10 5.49
N SER A 101 -5.31 6.81 5.77
CA SER A 101 -4.56 6.33 6.94
C SER A 101 -3.07 6.70 6.86
N LEU A 102 -2.44 6.47 5.70
CA LEU A 102 -1.03 6.82 5.49
C LEU A 102 -0.79 8.33 5.52
N ALA A 103 -1.76 9.11 5.04
CA ALA A 103 -1.74 10.58 5.06
C ALA A 103 -1.71 11.20 6.47
N GLN A 104 -2.00 10.40 7.52
CA GLN A 104 -1.83 10.84 8.92
C GLN A 104 -0.34 11.07 9.28
N GLY A 105 0.60 10.55 8.50
CA GLY A 105 2.02 10.74 8.73
C GLY A 105 2.55 10.04 9.99
N VAL A 106 2.00 8.88 10.36
CA VAL A 106 2.44 8.10 11.54
C VAL A 106 2.99 6.72 11.18
N SER A 107 2.96 6.36 9.90
CA SER A 107 3.34 5.02 9.43
C SER A 107 4.82 4.89 9.05
N GLY A 108 5.52 5.98 8.77
CA GLY A 108 6.94 5.98 8.40
C GLY A 108 7.22 5.56 6.95
N VAL A 109 6.19 5.52 6.09
CA VAL A 109 6.34 5.19 4.67
C VAL A 109 6.83 6.39 3.87
N ARG A 110 7.50 6.14 2.74
CA ARG A 110 7.91 7.19 1.80
C ARG A 110 6.72 7.75 1.03
N ARG A 111 6.82 9.01 0.56
CA ARG A 111 5.82 9.65 -0.31
C ARG A 111 5.46 8.78 -1.51
N CYS A 112 6.45 8.19 -2.17
CA CYS A 112 6.24 7.40 -3.39
C CYS A 112 5.25 6.24 -3.20
N VAL A 113 5.15 5.67 -1.99
CA VAL A 113 4.15 4.63 -1.69
C VAL A 113 2.74 5.22 -1.69
N VAL A 114 2.57 6.38 -1.07
CA VAL A 114 1.27 7.07 -0.99
C VAL A 114 0.85 7.56 -2.38
N ASP A 115 1.80 8.13 -3.14
CA ASP A 115 1.57 8.61 -4.49
C ASP A 115 1.21 7.46 -5.44
N ALA A 116 1.91 6.31 -5.35
CA ALA A 116 1.59 5.14 -6.16
C ALA A 116 0.16 4.60 -5.90
N LEU A 117 -0.28 4.56 -4.63
CA LEU A 117 -1.68 4.20 -4.31
C LEU A 117 -2.67 5.24 -4.82
N LEU A 118 -2.32 6.52 -4.74
CA LEU A 118 -3.13 7.62 -5.25
C LEU A 118 -3.25 7.58 -6.77
N ASP A 119 -2.16 7.21 -7.46
CA ASP A 119 -2.14 7.02 -8.91
C ASP A 119 -3.03 5.85 -9.34
N LEU A 120 -2.99 4.70 -8.65
CA LEU A 120 -3.94 3.61 -8.91
C LEU A 120 -5.39 4.09 -8.83
N LEU A 121 -5.71 4.81 -7.74
CA LEU A 121 -7.05 5.34 -7.51
C LEU A 121 -7.49 6.32 -8.61
N ASN A 122 -6.62 7.28 -8.95
CA ASN A 122 -6.91 8.36 -9.91
C ASN A 122 -6.96 7.89 -11.38
N HIS A 123 -6.22 6.83 -11.73
CA HIS A 123 -6.27 6.19 -13.05
C HIS A 123 -7.30 5.07 -13.13
N ASN A 124 -8.08 4.85 -12.05
CA ASN A 124 -9.06 3.77 -11.95
C ASN A 124 -8.46 2.39 -12.27
N ILE A 125 -7.23 2.18 -11.83
CA ILE A 125 -6.53 0.88 -11.88
C ILE A 125 -6.85 0.15 -10.57
N MET A 126 -7.78 -0.80 -10.60
CA MET A 126 -8.27 -1.46 -9.40
C MET A 126 -7.54 -2.78 -9.15
N PRO A 127 -6.73 -2.92 -8.09
CA PRO A 127 -6.11 -4.18 -7.71
C PRO A 127 -7.11 -5.32 -7.61
N CYS A 128 -6.81 -6.47 -8.18
CA CYS A 128 -7.63 -7.67 -8.07
C CYS A 128 -7.41 -8.30 -6.69
N ILE A 129 -8.25 -7.96 -5.72
CA ILE A 129 -8.21 -8.45 -4.34
C ILE A 129 -9.19 -9.62 -4.19
N PRO A 130 -8.73 -10.86 -3.90
CA PRO A 130 -9.64 -11.98 -3.65
C PRO A 130 -10.50 -11.77 -2.41
N ALA A 131 -11.75 -12.20 -2.48
CA ALA A 131 -12.74 -11.98 -1.41
C ALA A 131 -12.51 -12.81 -0.15
N LYS A 132 -11.72 -13.90 -0.25
CA LYS A 132 -11.43 -14.81 0.86
C LYS A 132 -9.93 -14.77 1.17
N GLY A 133 -9.55 -14.15 2.28
CA GLY A 133 -8.13 -14.00 2.69
C GLY A 133 -7.99 -13.26 4.02
N SER A 134 -9.03 -12.51 4.43
CA SER A 134 -9.05 -11.87 5.73
C SER A 134 -9.21 -12.94 6.83
N VAL A 135 -8.36 -12.87 7.85
CA VAL A 135 -8.44 -13.75 9.04
C VAL A 135 -8.93 -13.00 10.27
N GLY A 136 -9.26 -11.70 10.14
CA GLY A 136 -9.85 -10.87 11.19
C GLY A 136 -9.01 -10.72 12.46
N ALA A 137 -7.67 -10.91 12.37
CA ALA A 137 -6.77 -10.85 13.51
C ALA A 137 -6.22 -9.42 13.73
N SER A 138 -4.91 -9.20 13.60
CA SER A 138 -4.25 -7.91 13.87
C SER A 138 -4.05 -7.08 12.59
N GLY A 139 -5.02 -7.06 11.71
CA GLY A 139 -4.99 -6.41 10.41
C GLY A 139 -5.39 -7.36 9.29
N ASP A 140 -5.66 -6.79 8.13
CA ASP A 140 -6.10 -7.52 6.94
C ASP A 140 -4.91 -7.79 6.01
N LEU A 141 -4.00 -8.68 6.43
CA LEU A 141 -2.72 -8.90 5.77
C LEU A 141 -2.89 -9.31 4.30
N ALA A 142 -3.63 -10.37 4.01
CA ALA A 142 -3.76 -10.87 2.65
C ALA A 142 -4.46 -9.89 1.69
N PRO A 143 -5.61 -9.26 2.01
CA PRO A 143 -6.21 -8.26 1.15
C PRO A 143 -5.31 -7.05 0.88
N LEU A 144 -4.62 -6.55 1.90
CA LEU A 144 -3.72 -5.40 1.75
C LEU A 144 -2.45 -5.77 0.98
N SER A 145 -1.95 -7.00 1.12
CA SER A 145 -0.84 -7.49 0.30
C SER A 145 -1.23 -7.56 -1.18
N HIS A 146 -2.40 -8.12 -1.51
CA HIS A 146 -2.91 -8.10 -2.89
C HIS A 146 -3.06 -6.68 -3.44
N MET A 147 -3.53 -5.73 -2.64
CA MET A 147 -3.57 -4.32 -3.03
C MET A 147 -2.16 -3.80 -3.34
N THR A 148 -1.19 -4.10 -2.48
CA THR A 148 0.19 -3.61 -2.59
C THR A 148 0.93 -4.22 -3.78
N LEU A 149 0.64 -5.48 -4.17
CA LEU A 149 1.23 -6.09 -5.37
C LEU A 149 1.07 -5.19 -6.61
N ALA A 150 -0.05 -4.49 -6.75
CA ALA A 150 -0.32 -3.66 -7.91
C ALA A 150 0.70 -2.52 -8.07
N ILE A 151 1.11 -1.86 -6.98
CA ILE A 151 2.13 -0.80 -7.04
C ILE A 151 3.55 -1.35 -7.26
N LEU A 152 3.77 -2.64 -7.00
CA LEU A 152 5.01 -3.34 -7.35
C LEU A 152 5.03 -3.83 -8.82
N GLY A 153 3.94 -3.65 -9.56
CA GLY A 153 3.79 -4.16 -10.92
C GLY A 153 3.62 -5.68 -10.97
N ILE A 154 3.11 -6.29 -9.89
CA ILE A 154 2.92 -7.74 -9.74
C ILE A 154 1.42 -8.03 -9.61
N GLY A 155 1.02 -9.23 -10.06
CA GLY A 155 -0.37 -9.68 -9.98
C GLY A 155 -1.28 -9.03 -11.02
N LYS A 156 -2.58 -9.06 -10.75
CA LYS A 156 -3.62 -8.62 -11.67
C LYS A 156 -4.33 -7.36 -11.16
N VAL A 157 -4.74 -6.54 -12.10
CA VAL A 157 -5.58 -5.36 -11.86
C VAL A 157 -6.74 -5.35 -12.84
N ARG A 158 -7.79 -4.59 -12.53
CA ARG A 158 -8.91 -4.36 -13.43
C ARG A 158 -8.87 -2.89 -13.90
N VAL A 159 -8.92 -2.69 -15.21
CA VAL A 159 -8.99 -1.38 -15.86
C VAL A 159 -10.16 -1.40 -16.83
N ALA A 160 -11.07 -0.47 -16.70
CA ALA A 160 -12.29 -0.41 -17.55
C ALA A 160 -13.08 -1.73 -17.66
N GLY A 161 -13.08 -2.53 -16.57
CA GLY A 161 -13.75 -3.83 -16.52
C GLY A 161 -12.90 -5.03 -16.98
N GLU A 162 -11.76 -4.81 -17.63
CA GLU A 162 -10.87 -5.83 -18.14
C GLU A 162 -9.74 -6.15 -17.14
N ILE A 163 -9.45 -7.43 -16.94
CA ILE A 163 -8.37 -7.90 -16.08
C ILE A 163 -7.08 -8.03 -16.90
N MET A 164 -6.01 -7.39 -16.41
CA MET A 164 -4.69 -7.43 -17.03
C MET A 164 -3.57 -7.52 -15.99
N ASP A 165 -2.34 -7.69 -16.45
CA ASP A 165 -1.18 -7.64 -15.56
C ASP A 165 -0.96 -6.22 -15.01
N ALA A 166 -0.62 -6.13 -13.73
CA ALA A 166 -0.40 -4.84 -13.06
C ALA A 166 0.69 -4.03 -13.76
N LYS A 167 1.78 -4.68 -14.17
CA LYS A 167 2.88 -4.04 -14.90
C LYS A 167 2.42 -3.37 -16.20
N ASP A 168 1.56 -4.05 -16.96
CA ASP A 168 1.07 -3.54 -18.24
C ASP A 168 0.10 -2.37 -18.04
N ALA A 169 -0.77 -2.47 -17.03
CA ALA A 169 -1.69 -1.40 -16.67
C ALA A 169 -0.96 -0.13 -16.22
N LEU A 170 0.09 -0.26 -15.38
CA LEU A 170 0.92 0.85 -14.98
C LEU A 170 1.60 1.50 -16.20
N ALA A 171 2.22 0.69 -17.07
CA ALA A 171 2.88 1.20 -18.28
C ALA A 171 1.91 1.94 -19.21
N GLN A 172 0.68 1.44 -19.40
CA GLN A 172 -0.35 2.12 -20.20
C GLN A 172 -0.76 3.47 -19.61
N ALA A 173 -0.72 3.60 -18.27
CA ALA A 173 -1.00 4.86 -17.57
C ALA A 173 0.23 5.80 -17.50
N GLY A 174 1.38 5.42 -18.05
CA GLY A 174 2.63 6.18 -17.95
C GLY A 174 3.26 6.13 -16.55
N LEU A 175 2.88 5.13 -15.75
CA LEU A 175 3.38 4.90 -14.39
C LEU A 175 4.45 3.80 -14.39
N SER A 176 5.28 3.80 -13.34
CA SER A 176 6.30 2.76 -13.14
C SER A 176 6.06 2.04 -11.81
N PRO A 177 6.34 0.72 -11.74
CA PRO A 177 6.39 0.03 -10.47
C PRO A 177 7.38 0.66 -9.50
N ILE A 178 7.08 0.59 -8.21
CA ILE A 178 7.98 1.04 -7.15
C ILE A 178 8.60 -0.17 -6.42
N THR A 179 9.70 0.05 -5.73
CA THR A 179 10.24 -0.88 -4.73
C THR A 179 9.88 -0.40 -3.33
N LEU A 180 9.66 -1.34 -2.40
CA LEU A 180 9.36 -1.03 -1.01
C LEU A 180 10.64 -0.90 -0.19
N GLY A 181 10.76 0.16 0.57
CA GLY A 181 11.81 0.33 1.57
C GLY A 181 11.42 -0.24 2.93
N ALA A 182 12.30 -0.09 3.91
CA ALA A 182 12.06 -0.54 5.29
C ALA A 182 10.70 -0.04 5.82
N LYS A 183 9.94 -0.93 6.46
CA LYS A 183 8.62 -0.66 7.06
C LYS A 183 7.48 -0.40 6.05
N GLU A 184 7.66 -0.66 4.78
CA GLU A 184 6.63 -0.41 3.74
C GLU A 184 5.88 -1.68 3.29
N GLY A 185 6.37 -2.85 3.68
CA GLY A 185 5.72 -4.13 3.44
C GLY A 185 4.69 -4.53 4.50
#